data_f0e8f86982f484b0af5f7e9b390c4f67
#
_entry.id   f0e8f86982f484b0af5f7e9b390c4f67
#
_cell.length_a   1.000
_cell.length_b   1.000
_cell.length_c   1.000
_cell.angle_alpha   90.00
_cell.angle_beta   90.00
_cell.angle_gamma   90.00
#
_symmetry.space_group_name_H-M   'P 1'
#
loop_
_entity.id
_entity.type
_entity.pdbx_description
1 polymer ?
#
loop_
_entity_poly.entity_id
_entity_poly.type
_entity_poly.pdbx_seq_one_letter_code
_entity_poly.pdbx_strand_id
1 'polypeptide(L)'
;MMTWKTFAAHAATAAVTLVLAVALFGDGPEARRPAPLAQIPRIFRERERVPAAPRANVPPAPALVLPADLLKDVDAEEQVNIRVYAAVNRSVVNITTASEAGGLFGDESAGGTASGFVIDREGHILTNDHVVAGAESVQVTLFDGTTHDARVVGEDASNDVAVVKVRVSPDQLVPLSLGDSSRLLVGQKVLALGNPFGLERTLTTGIVSSLDRSLRAKNGRMIKGIIQTDAAINPGNSGGPLLNSRGRVIGMNTAILSQVGQSAGISFAVPINAIQRIIKPLIEHGRVIRADLGVTRVYTTSRGLLVLGVIEGGPADQAGLQPIQSRVFRYGQRLIRRLDPESADLIVSIEGKPVRSFDDLLTEVESHAPGEVVTVTVIRDGQSQDIAVTLGQS
;
A
#
# COMPACT_ATOMS: atom_id res chain seq x y z
N MET A 1 4.44 43.46 4.46
CA MET A 1 4.23 43.53 5.94
C MET A 1 2.74 43.47 6.21
N MET A 2 2.24 42.31 6.48
CA MET A 2 0.82 42.10 6.79
C MET A 2 0.66 42.28 8.32
N THR A 3 -0.17 43.18 8.75
CA THR A 3 -0.27 43.54 10.17
C THR A 3 -1.04 42.48 10.97
N TRP A 4 -0.72 42.32 12.24
CA TRP A 4 -1.34 41.40 13.23
C TRP A 4 -2.88 41.43 13.22
N LYS A 5 -3.49 42.55 12.85
CA LYS A 5 -4.97 42.71 12.78
C LYS A 5 -5.62 41.89 11.64
N THR A 6 -4.91 41.66 10.53
CA THR A 6 -5.42 40.82 9.42
C THR A 6 -5.34 39.33 9.72
N PHE A 7 -4.40 38.90 10.55
CA PHE A 7 -4.28 37.50 10.98
C PHE A 7 -5.41 37.11 11.97
N ALA A 8 -5.76 38.01 12.87
CA ALA A 8 -6.86 37.78 13.84
C ALA A 8 -8.24 37.67 13.16
N ALA A 9 -8.47 38.37 12.04
CA ALA A 9 -9.73 38.34 11.29
C ALA A 9 -9.93 36.98 10.57
N HIS A 10 -8.88 36.36 10.00
CA HIS A 10 -8.99 35.07 9.32
C HIS A 10 -9.11 33.88 10.30
N ALA A 11 -8.47 33.97 11.48
CA ALA A 11 -8.62 32.98 12.53
C ALA A 11 -10.05 32.98 13.14
N ALA A 12 -10.68 34.15 13.25
CA ALA A 12 -12.03 34.29 13.73
C ALA A 12 -13.07 33.69 12.76
N THR A 13 -12.86 33.83 11.45
CA THR A 13 -13.79 33.32 10.42
C THR A 13 -13.76 31.78 10.36
N ALA A 14 -12.60 31.15 10.51
CA ALA A 14 -12.49 29.69 10.56
C ALA A 14 -13.12 29.08 11.83
N ALA A 15 -13.03 29.78 12.98
CA ALA A 15 -13.63 29.34 14.23
C ALA A 15 -15.18 29.42 14.22
N VAL A 16 -15.74 30.41 13.53
CA VAL A 16 -17.21 30.57 13.41
C VAL A 16 -17.82 29.50 12.51
N THR A 17 -17.15 29.07 11.44
CA THR A 17 -17.65 28.01 10.54
C THR A 17 -17.68 26.64 11.22
N LEU A 18 -16.75 26.34 12.13
CA LEU A 18 -16.71 25.07 12.88
C LEU A 18 -17.76 25.03 13.99
N VAL A 19 -18.13 26.16 14.60
CA VAL A 19 -19.15 26.25 15.65
C VAL A 19 -20.56 26.17 15.08
N LEU A 20 -20.81 26.67 13.86
CA LEU A 20 -22.11 26.53 13.20
C LEU A 20 -22.42 25.09 12.76
N ALA A 21 -21.41 24.29 12.39
CA ALA A 21 -21.59 22.89 12.00
C ALA A 21 -22.02 21.98 13.17
N VAL A 22 -21.65 22.32 14.40
CA VAL A 22 -22.01 21.56 15.61
C VAL A 22 -23.40 21.99 16.17
N ALA A 23 -23.86 23.20 15.87
CA ALA A 23 -25.15 23.72 16.38
C ALA A 23 -26.36 23.30 15.52
N LEU A 24 -26.16 22.82 14.29
CA LEU A 24 -27.24 22.42 13.37
C LEU A 24 -27.61 20.94 13.42
N PHE A 25 -26.90 20.11 14.21
CA PHE A 25 -27.19 18.67 14.35
C PHE A 25 -27.47 18.20 15.77
N GLY A 26 -27.86 19.09 16.67
CA GLY A 26 -28.10 18.77 18.06
C GLY A 26 -29.51 19.05 18.54
N ASP A 27 -30.54 18.41 17.96
CA ASP A 27 -31.82 18.18 18.59
C ASP A 27 -32.52 16.98 17.92
N GLY A 28 -32.39 15.82 18.53
CA GLY A 28 -33.09 14.60 18.19
C GLY A 28 -33.97 14.18 19.38
N PRO A 29 -35.17 13.62 19.11
CA PRO A 29 -36.22 13.42 20.10
C PRO A 29 -35.97 12.24 21.05
N GLU A 30 -36.49 12.37 22.24
CA GLU A 30 -36.70 11.46 23.38
C GLU A 30 -36.34 9.97 23.19
N ALA A 31 -35.48 9.52 24.08
CA ALA A 31 -35.13 8.12 24.28
C ALA A 31 -36.35 7.26 24.65
N ARG A 32 -36.89 6.48 23.70
CA ARG A 32 -37.75 5.34 24.00
C ARG A 32 -36.92 4.21 24.60
N ARG A 33 -37.33 3.74 25.78
CA ARG A 33 -36.74 2.54 26.43
C ARG A 33 -36.81 1.34 25.48
N PRO A 34 -35.79 0.52 25.38
CA PRO A 34 -35.84 -0.69 24.56
C PRO A 34 -36.78 -1.72 25.18
N ALA A 35 -37.67 -2.29 24.35
CA ALA A 35 -38.50 -3.44 24.72
C ALA A 35 -37.60 -4.70 24.95
N PRO A 36 -38.05 -5.65 25.78
CA PRO A 36 -37.26 -6.85 26.07
C PRO A 36 -37.09 -7.70 24.81
N LEU A 37 -35.86 -8.14 24.57
CA LEU A 37 -35.45 -9.02 23.49
C LEU A 37 -36.26 -10.33 23.53
N ALA A 38 -37.19 -10.48 22.58
CA ALA A 38 -37.81 -11.75 22.29
C ALA A 38 -36.71 -12.73 21.78
N GLN A 39 -36.67 -13.91 22.37
CA GLN A 39 -35.74 -14.99 22.04
C GLN A 39 -35.94 -15.39 20.56
N ILE A 40 -34.96 -15.10 19.71
CA ILE A 40 -34.90 -15.62 18.35
C ILE A 40 -34.42 -17.08 18.44
N PRO A 41 -35.13 -18.06 17.89
CA PRO A 41 -34.69 -19.45 17.89
C PRO A 41 -33.40 -19.57 17.04
N ARG A 42 -32.33 -20.11 17.62
CA ARG A 42 -31.11 -20.50 16.90
C ARG A 42 -31.45 -21.66 15.96
N ILE A 43 -31.79 -21.39 14.72
CA ILE A 43 -31.79 -22.40 13.68
C ILE A 43 -30.36 -22.53 13.18
N PHE A 44 -29.57 -23.36 13.82
CA PHE A 44 -28.32 -23.88 13.23
C PHE A 44 -28.75 -24.79 12.07
N ARG A 45 -28.74 -24.26 10.84
CA ARG A 45 -28.63 -25.11 9.66
C ARG A 45 -27.17 -25.62 9.61
N GLU A 46 -26.94 -26.83 10.01
CA GLU A 46 -25.78 -27.60 9.58
C GLU A 46 -25.71 -27.48 8.05
N ARG A 47 -24.75 -26.72 7.54
CA ARG A 47 -24.42 -26.79 6.13
C ARG A 47 -23.78 -28.14 5.91
N GLU A 48 -24.53 -29.05 5.27
CA GLU A 48 -23.96 -30.26 4.71
C GLU A 48 -22.68 -29.85 3.93
N ARG A 49 -21.56 -30.44 4.34
CA ARG A 49 -20.30 -30.33 3.59
C ARG A 49 -20.56 -30.97 2.23
N VAL A 50 -20.68 -30.14 1.19
CA VAL A 50 -20.64 -30.64 -0.18
C VAL A 50 -19.32 -31.40 -0.34
N PRO A 51 -19.34 -32.70 -0.66
CA PRO A 51 -18.10 -33.45 -0.84
C PRO A 51 -17.30 -32.79 -1.97
N ALA A 52 -16.03 -32.51 -1.70
CA ALA A 52 -15.12 -32.00 -2.73
C ALA A 52 -15.17 -32.95 -3.94
N ALA A 53 -15.45 -32.43 -5.10
CA ALA A 53 -15.43 -33.21 -6.33
C ALA A 53 -14.07 -33.93 -6.46
N PRO A 54 -14.03 -35.20 -6.93
CA PRO A 54 -12.79 -35.91 -7.09
C PRO A 54 -11.86 -35.12 -7.99
N ARG A 55 -10.64 -34.88 -7.50
CA ARG A 55 -9.57 -34.17 -8.22
C ARG A 55 -9.35 -34.90 -9.54
N ALA A 56 -9.79 -34.33 -10.66
CA ALA A 56 -9.34 -34.77 -11.95
C ALA A 56 -7.83 -34.59 -12.01
N ASN A 57 -7.09 -35.64 -12.32
CA ASN A 57 -5.66 -35.58 -12.62
C ASN A 57 -5.52 -34.85 -13.95
N VAL A 58 -5.55 -33.51 -13.92
CA VAL A 58 -5.26 -32.69 -15.10
C VAL A 58 -3.75 -32.69 -15.25
N PRO A 59 -3.22 -33.25 -16.35
CA PRO A 59 -1.78 -33.20 -16.58
C PRO A 59 -1.35 -31.73 -16.68
N PRO A 60 -0.12 -31.38 -16.25
CA PRO A 60 0.38 -30.01 -16.35
C PRO A 60 0.26 -29.52 -17.79
N ALA A 61 -0.40 -28.40 -17.99
CA ALA A 61 -0.60 -27.83 -19.31
C ALA A 61 0.76 -27.69 -20.03
N PRO A 62 0.91 -28.19 -21.26
CA PRO A 62 2.17 -28.11 -21.99
C PRO A 62 2.59 -26.64 -22.13
N ALA A 63 3.91 -26.38 -22.07
CA ALA A 63 4.43 -25.07 -22.43
C ALA A 63 3.89 -24.64 -23.78
N LEU A 64 3.48 -23.39 -23.93
CA LEU A 64 3.00 -22.86 -25.21
C LEU A 64 4.15 -22.95 -26.23
N VAL A 65 4.16 -24.02 -27.02
CA VAL A 65 5.10 -24.18 -28.11
C VAL A 65 4.54 -23.38 -29.29
N LEU A 66 5.18 -22.25 -29.59
CA LEU A 66 4.79 -21.43 -30.75
C LEU A 66 5.27 -22.13 -32.03
N PRO A 67 4.37 -22.52 -32.93
CA PRO A 67 4.77 -23.03 -34.24
C PRO A 67 5.58 -21.98 -35.00
N ALA A 68 6.74 -22.37 -35.55
CA ALA A 68 7.68 -21.44 -36.19
C ALA A 68 7.08 -20.79 -37.46
N ASP A 69 6.10 -21.43 -38.08
CA ASP A 69 5.35 -20.93 -39.23
C ASP A 69 4.43 -19.77 -38.89
N LEU A 70 3.80 -19.76 -37.70
CA LEU A 70 2.96 -18.65 -37.24
C LEU A 70 3.75 -17.37 -36.99
N LEU A 71 5.05 -17.49 -36.72
CA LEU A 71 5.92 -16.33 -36.47
C LEU A 71 6.47 -15.70 -37.77
N LYS A 72 6.22 -16.30 -38.94
CA LYS A 72 6.72 -15.77 -40.21
C LYS A 72 5.94 -14.56 -40.69
N ASP A 73 4.65 -14.48 -40.33
CA ASP A 73 3.72 -13.45 -40.80
C ASP A 73 3.56 -12.29 -39.81
N VAL A 74 4.34 -12.28 -38.74
CA VAL A 74 4.32 -11.22 -37.71
C VAL A 74 5.62 -10.43 -37.71
N ASP A 75 5.54 -9.14 -37.47
CA ASP A 75 6.72 -8.27 -37.44
C ASP A 75 7.64 -8.54 -36.20
N ALA A 76 8.82 -7.92 -36.22
CA ALA A 76 9.81 -8.13 -35.15
C ALA A 76 9.31 -7.69 -33.78
N GLU A 77 8.47 -6.66 -33.73
CA GLU A 77 7.93 -6.14 -32.47
C GLU A 77 6.84 -7.07 -31.91
N GLU A 78 5.94 -7.55 -32.78
CA GLU A 78 4.94 -8.55 -32.43
C GLU A 78 5.59 -9.86 -31.95
N GLN A 79 6.66 -10.30 -32.62
CA GLN A 79 7.41 -11.49 -32.20
C GLN A 79 7.96 -11.35 -30.78
N VAL A 80 8.41 -10.16 -30.38
CA VAL A 80 8.86 -9.91 -28.99
C VAL A 80 7.68 -10.11 -28.03
N ASN A 81 6.53 -9.51 -28.30
CA ASN A 81 5.33 -9.62 -27.46
C ASN A 81 4.89 -11.07 -27.30
N ILE A 82 4.79 -11.81 -28.41
CA ILE A 82 4.36 -13.21 -28.45
C ILE A 82 5.35 -14.09 -27.66
N ARG A 83 6.66 -13.94 -27.88
CA ARG A 83 7.69 -14.73 -27.19
C ARG A 83 7.72 -14.46 -25.70
N VAL A 84 7.64 -13.19 -25.28
CA VAL A 84 7.61 -12.83 -23.87
C VAL A 84 6.36 -13.42 -23.22
N TYR A 85 5.16 -13.23 -23.82
CA TYR A 85 3.94 -13.81 -23.29
C TYR A 85 4.04 -15.33 -23.13
N ALA A 86 4.47 -16.05 -24.18
CA ALA A 86 4.63 -17.49 -24.15
C ALA A 86 5.56 -17.98 -23.04
N ALA A 87 6.64 -17.25 -22.78
CA ALA A 87 7.63 -17.60 -21.77
C ALA A 87 7.15 -17.38 -20.33
N VAL A 88 6.30 -16.36 -20.09
CA VAL A 88 6.03 -15.88 -18.72
C VAL A 88 4.59 -16.08 -18.26
N ASN A 89 3.62 -16.37 -19.16
CA ASN A 89 2.20 -16.44 -18.82
C ASN A 89 1.89 -17.43 -17.70
N ARG A 90 2.64 -18.54 -17.60
CA ARG A 90 2.48 -19.58 -16.56
C ARG A 90 2.90 -19.13 -15.16
N SER A 91 3.66 -18.06 -15.08
CA SER A 91 4.15 -17.50 -13.84
C SER A 91 3.16 -16.50 -13.22
N VAL A 92 2.20 -16.00 -14.00
CA VAL A 92 1.22 -15.01 -13.56
C VAL A 92 -0.02 -15.71 -13.05
N VAL A 93 -0.41 -15.41 -11.83
CA VAL A 93 -1.52 -16.01 -11.10
C VAL A 93 -2.64 -15.00 -10.88
N ASN A 94 -3.86 -15.50 -10.68
CA ASN A 94 -4.95 -14.70 -10.14
C ASN A 94 -4.95 -14.81 -8.62
N ILE A 95 -5.28 -13.72 -7.94
CA ILE A 95 -5.46 -13.65 -6.49
C ILE A 95 -6.89 -13.20 -6.21
N THR A 96 -7.62 -13.98 -5.43
CA THR A 96 -8.96 -13.66 -4.96
C THR A 96 -8.92 -13.52 -3.45
N THR A 97 -9.52 -12.45 -2.92
CA THR A 97 -9.60 -12.18 -1.48
C THR A 97 -11.06 -12.08 -1.05
N ALA A 98 -11.36 -12.54 0.17
CA ALA A 98 -12.64 -12.30 0.83
C ALA A 98 -12.43 -11.38 2.04
N SER A 99 -13.38 -10.46 2.28
CA SER A 99 -13.39 -9.56 3.44
C SER A 99 -14.83 -9.34 3.88
N GLU A 100 -15.10 -9.25 5.20
CA GLU A 100 -16.42 -8.88 5.73
C GLU A 100 -16.78 -7.40 5.45
N ALA A 101 -15.80 -6.55 5.15
CA ALA A 101 -15.96 -5.10 5.04
C ALA A 101 -16.11 -4.59 3.60
N GLY A 102 -16.81 -5.33 2.72
CA GLY A 102 -17.08 -4.88 1.35
C GLY A 102 -15.85 -4.92 0.43
N GLY A 103 -16.05 -5.34 -0.81
CA GLY A 103 -14.96 -5.42 -1.81
C GLY A 103 -14.31 -4.07 -2.08
N LEU A 104 -13.10 -4.10 -2.60
CA LEU A 104 -12.24 -2.94 -2.93
C LEU A 104 -12.94 -1.84 -3.77
N PHE A 105 -14.09 -2.15 -4.38
CA PHE A 105 -14.90 -1.26 -5.23
C PHE A 105 -16.31 -1.00 -4.71
N GLY A 106 -16.60 -1.27 -3.42
CA GLY A 106 -17.85 -0.83 -2.77
C GLY A 106 -19.05 -1.75 -2.96
N ASP A 107 -18.87 -2.99 -3.40
CA ASP A 107 -19.94 -3.99 -3.44
C ASP A 107 -19.89 -4.85 -2.18
N GLU A 108 -20.93 -4.87 -1.36
CA GLU A 108 -20.98 -5.47 0.00
C GLU A 108 -20.78 -6.99 0.05
N SER A 109 -20.51 -7.65 -1.05
CA SER A 109 -20.34 -9.11 -1.13
C SER A 109 -19.33 -9.60 -2.18
N ALA A 110 -18.58 -8.72 -2.84
CA ALA A 110 -17.61 -9.12 -3.86
C ALA A 110 -16.20 -9.17 -3.29
N GLY A 111 -15.62 -10.38 -3.23
CA GLY A 111 -14.19 -10.55 -3.01
C GLY A 111 -13.38 -9.77 -4.06
N GLY A 112 -12.28 -9.14 -3.65
CA GLY A 112 -11.36 -8.48 -4.57
C GLY A 112 -10.69 -9.50 -5.47
N THR A 113 -10.48 -9.15 -6.76
CA THR A 113 -9.67 -9.94 -7.69
C THR A 113 -8.50 -9.12 -8.20
N ALA A 114 -7.32 -9.72 -8.23
CA ALA A 114 -6.07 -9.09 -8.61
C ALA A 114 -5.11 -10.12 -9.22
N SER A 115 -3.90 -9.70 -9.51
CA SER A 115 -2.84 -10.55 -10.03
C SER A 115 -1.70 -10.71 -9.05
N GLY A 116 -0.89 -11.73 -9.28
CA GLY A 116 0.40 -11.94 -8.66
C GLY A 116 1.34 -12.66 -9.62
N PHE A 117 2.58 -12.86 -9.20
CA PHE A 117 3.52 -13.67 -9.96
C PHE A 117 4.45 -14.47 -9.06
N VAL A 118 4.75 -15.68 -9.52
CA VAL A 118 5.60 -16.65 -8.80
C VAL A 118 7.05 -16.19 -8.83
N ILE A 119 7.74 -16.20 -7.69
CA ILE A 119 9.14 -15.79 -7.57
C ILE A 119 10.10 -16.93 -7.27
N ASP A 120 9.60 -18.06 -6.76
CA ASP A 120 10.39 -19.25 -6.50
C ASP A 120 9.56 -20.54 -6.62
N ARG A 121 10.21 -21.68 -6.43
CA ARG A 121 9.56 -22.99 -6.41
C ARG A 121 9.09 -23.44 -5.02
N GLU A 122 9.25 -22.60 -4.01
CA GLU A 122 8.78 -22.83 -2.65
C GLU A 122 7.33 -22.34 -2.44
N GLY A 123 6.76 -21.71 -3.46
CA GLY A 123 5.38 -21.22 -3.49
C GLY A 123 5.21 -19.76 -3.14
N HIS A 124 6.28 -18.97 -3.08
CA HIS A 124 6.17 -17.54 -2.84
C HIS A 124 5.72 -16.80 -4.10
N ILE A 125 4.75 -15.93 -3.92
CA ILE A 125 4.10 -15.13 -4.96
C ILE A 125 4.12 -13.68 -4.49
N LEU A 126 4.57 -12.77 -5.37
CA LEU A 126 4.48 -11.33 -5.15
C LEU A 126 3.15 -10.79 -5.63
N THR A 127 2.61 -9.85 -4.86
CA THR A 127 1.44 -9.04 -5.20
C THR A 127 1.51 -7.70 -4.49
N ASN A 128 0.52 -6.80 -4.69
CA ASN A 128 0.44 -5.56 -3.93
C ASN A 128 -0.11 -5.80 -2.52
N ASP A 129 0.35 -4.98 -1.56
CA ASP A 129 -0.15 -4.97 -0.19
C ASP A 129 -1.65 -4.68 -0.14
N HIS A 130 -2.12 -3.67 -0.89
CA HIS A 130 -3.53 -3.29 -0.92
C HIS A 130 -4.48 -4.38 -1.43
N VAL A 131 -3.96 -5.44 -2.06
CA VAL A 131 -4.73 -6.60 -2.52
C VAL A 131 -5.08 -7.52 -1.35
N VAL A 132 -4.15 -7.70 -0.41
CA VAL A 132 -4.27 -8.68 0.69
C VAL A 132 -4.51 -8.04 2.05
N ALA A 133 -4.28 -6.73 2.19
CA ALA A 133 -4.43 -6.01 3.44
C ALA A 133 -5.85 -6.14 4.01
N GLY A 134 -5.96 -6.72 5.22
CA GLY A 134 -7.24 -6.93 5.90
C GLY A 134 -8.11 -8.03 5.30
N ALA A 135 -7.60 -8.86 4.38
CA ALA A 135 -8.33 -9.99 3.83
C ALA A 135 -8.43 -11.13 4.86
N GLU A 136 -9.63 -11.69 5.03
CA GLU A 136 -9.86 -12.87 5.89
C GLU A 136 -9.36 -14.15 5.24
N SER A 137 -9.42 -14.23 3.93
CA SER A 137 -8.89 -15.35 3.16
C SER A 137 -8.30 -14.87 1.84
N VAL A 138 -7.24 -15.55 1.43
CA VAL A 138 -6.56 -15.31 0.15
C VAL A 138 -6.51 -16.63 -0.60
N GLN A 139 -6.94 -16.62 -1.85
CA GLN A 139 -6.86 -17.76 -2.75
C GLN A 139 -6.05 -17.39 -3.99
N VAL A 140 -5.30 -18.36 -4.50
CA VAL A 140 -4.47 -18.20 -5.70
C VAL A 140 -4.90 -19.23 -6.73
N THR A 141 -5.24 -18.77 -7.94
CA THR A 141 -5.48 -19.64 -9.08
C THR A 141 -4.25 -19.65 -9.99
N LEU A 142 -3.66 -20.83 -10.16
CA LEU A 142 -2.46 -21.06 -10.96
C LEU A 142 -2.77 -21.11 -12.46
N PHE A 143 -1.73 -21.32 -13.26
CA PHE A 143 -1.86 -21.40 -14.72
C PHE A 143 -2.73 -22.57 -15.18
N ASP A 144 -2.68 -23.68 -14.49
CA ASP A 144 -3.46 -24.89 -14.81
C ASP A 144 -4.94 -24.79 -14.40
N GLY A 145 -5.38 -23.63 -13.89
CA GLY A 145 -6.75 -23.39 -13.43
C GLY A 145 -7.03 -23.92 -12.01
N THR A 146 -6.05 -24.55 -11.35
CA THR A 146 -6.23 -25.01 -9.96
C THR A 146 -6.19 -23.84 -8.98
N THR A 147 -7.11 -23.83 -8.03
CA THR A 147 -7.19 -22.80 -6.98
C THR A 147 -6.74 -23.39 -5.65
N HIS A 148 -5.89 -22.65 -4.96
CA HIS A 148 -5.28 -23.04 -3.69
C HIS A 148 -5.42 -21.93 -2.66
N ASP A 149 -5.65 -22.32 -1.40
CA ASP A 149 -5.58 -21.39 -0.28
C ASP A 149 -4.14 -20.88 -0.14
N ALA A 150 -4.01 -19.58 0.03
CA ALA A 150 -2.73 -18.93 0.21
C ALA A 150 -2.66 -18.29 1.61
N ARG A 151 -1.44 -18.22 2.13
CA ARG A 151 -1.14 -17.51 3.37
C ARG A 151 -0.35 -16.26 3.06
N VAL A 152 -0.74 -15.13 3.62
CA VAL A 152 0.11 -13.93 3.63
C VAL A 152 1.35 -14.23 4.49
N VAL A 153 2.53 -14.10 3.88
CA VAL A 153 3.83 -14.36 4.52
C VAL A 153 4.40 -13.08 5.10
N GLY A 154 4.23 -11.96 4.39
CA GLY A 154 4.66 -10.66 4.84
C GLY A 154 4.10 -9.54 3.98
N GLU A 155 3.98 -8.37 4.59
CA GLU A 155 3.37 -7.17 4.02
C GLU A 155 4.26 -5.95 4.24
N ASP A 156 4.27 -5.06 3.26
CA ASP A 156 4.88 -3.73 3.35
C ASP A 156 3.98 -2.69 2.70
N ALA A 157 3.08 -2.15 3.48
CA ALA A 157 2.17 -1.09 3.06
C ALA A 157 2.87 0.18 2.57
N SER A 158 4.13 0.38 2.97
CA SER A 158 4.92 1.55 2.59
C SER A 158 5.40 1.52 1.14
N ASN A 159 5.63 0.31 0.61
CA ASN A 159 6.00 0.11 -0.78
C ASN A 159 4.87 -0.57 -1.59
N ASP A 160 3.71 -0.81 -0.98
CA ASP A 160 2.59 -1.52 -1.60
C ASP A 160 2.99 -2.91 -2.11
N VAL A 161 3.67 -3.70 -1.27
CA VAL A 161 4.20 -5.03 -1.60
C VAL A 161 3.75 -6.05 -0.57
N ALA A 162 3.27 -7.19 -1.03
CA ALA A 162 3.01 -8.35 -0.20
C ALA A 162 3.60 -9.62 -0.81
N VAL A 163 3.95 -10.57 0.06
CA VAL A 163 4.32 -11.93 -0.31
C VAL A 163 3.26 -12.88 0.22
N VAL A 164 2.65 -13.64 -0.66
CA VAL A 164 1.76 -14.74 -0.29
C VAL A 164 2.41 -16.08 -0.61
N LYS A 165 2.04 -17.13 0.09
CA LYS A 165 2.58 -18.48 -0.10
C LYS A 165 1.48 -19.50 -0.31
N VAL A 166 1.60 -20.29 -1.38
CA VAL A 166 0.79 -21.46 -1.66
C VAL A 166 1.55 -22.74 -1.35
N ARG A 167 0.81 -23.81 -1.02
CA ARG A 167 1.38 -25.16 -0.78
C ARG A 167 1.00 -26.07 -1.94
N VAL A 168 1.88 -26.13 -2.94
CA VAL A 168 1.71 -26.93 -4.16
C VAL A 168 3.01 -27.63 -4.52
N SER A 169 2.95 -28.58 -5.46
CA SER A 169 4.17 -29.22 -5.99
C SER A 169 5.05 -28.18 -6.70
N PRO A 170 6.38 -28.21 -6.52
CA PRO A 170 7.31 -27.33 -7.22
C PRO A 170 7.19 -27.32 -8.76
N ASP A 171 6.69 -28.42 -9.35
CA ASP A 171 6.51 -28.57 -10.79
C ASP A 171 5.32 -27.74 -11.34
N GLN A 172 4.38 -27.35 -10.46
CA GLN A 172 3.28 -26.45 -10.82
C GLN A 172 3.70 -24.99 -10.85
N LEU A 173 4.89 -24.67 -10.36
CA LEU A 173 5.39 -23.31 -10.20
C LEU A 173 6.45 -22.98 -11.24
N VAL A 174 6.28 -21.88 -11.93
CA VAL A 174 7.23 -21.32 -12.90
C VAL A 174 7.69 -19.96 -12.42
N PRO A 175 8.84 -19.84 -11.74
CA PRO A 175 9.32 -18.56 -11.24
C PRO A 175 9.70 -17.59 -12.36
N LEU A 176 9.39 -16.30 -12.18
CA LEU A 176 9.88 -15.22 -13.04
C LEU A 176 11.30 -14.81 -12.69
N SER A 177 12.05 -14.50 -13.72
CA SER A 177 13.37 -13.88 -13.55
C SER A 177 13.22 -12.39 -13.23
N LEU A 178 13.73 -11.96 -12.08
CA LEU A 178 13.78 -10.56 -11.70
C LEU A 178 14.87 -9.83 -12.51
N GLY A 179 14.56 -8.63 -12.96
CA GLY A 179 15.44 -7.76 -13.73
C GLY A 179 16.14 -6.72 -12.86
N ASP A 180 16.47 -5.59 -13.48
CA ASP A 180 17.10 -4.44 -12.83
C ASP A 180 16.40 -3.16 -13.28
N SER A 181 15.72 -2.48 -12.33
CA SER A 181 15.00 -1.24 -12.61
C SER A 181 15.90 0.01 -12.52
N SER A 182 17.13 -0.08 -12.03
CA SER A 182 18.06 1.06 -11.95
C SER A 182 18.62 1.49 -13.32
N ARG A 183 18.45 0.65 -14.33
CA ARG A 183 18.99 0.88 -15.69
C ARG A 183 17.91 1.13 -16.73
N LEU A 184 16.71 1.47 -16.29
CA LEU A 184 15.60 1.79 -17.18
C LEU A 184 15.82 3.14 -17.88
N LEU A 185 15.37 3.23 -19.11
CA LEU A 185 15.38 4.46 -19.90
C LEU A 185 13.95 4.81 -20.33
N VAL A 186 13.61 6.08 -20.33
CA VAL A 186 12.36 6.58 -20.91
C VAL A 186 12.33 6.24 -22.41
N GLY A 187 11.18 5.76 -22.88
CA GLY A 187 11.02 5.23 -24.25
C GLY A 187 11.29 3.72 -24.37
N GLN A 188 11.82 3.07 -23.33
CA GLN A 188 12.04 1.62 -23.36
C GLN A 188 10.71 0.87 -23.34
N LYS A 189 10.56 -0.13 -24.22
CA LYS A 189 9.37 -0.98 -24.31
C LYS A 189 9.14 -1.76 -23.02
N VAL A 190 7.87 -1.81 -22.60
CA VAL A 190 7.40 -2.61 -21.48
C VAL A 190 6.16 -3.43 -21.84
N LEU A 191 5.97 -4.52 -21.10
CA LEU A 191 4.82 -5.41 -21.21
C LEU A 191 4.24 -5.61 -19.82
N ALA A 192 2.97 -5.26 -19.62
CA ALA A 192 2.27 -5.51 -18.37
C ALA A 192 1.37 -6.74 -18.52
N LEU A 193 1.49 -7.70 -17.60
CA LEU A 193 0.65 -8.87 -17.54
C LEU A 193 -0.21 -8.85 -16.30
N GLY A 194 -1.42 -9.41 -16.43
CA GLY A 194 -2.33 -9.69 -15.33
C GLY A 194 -3.20 -10.90 -15.61
N ASN A 195 -3.89 -11.37 -14.58
CA ASN A 195 -4.89 -12.44 -14.65
C ASN A 195 -6.15 -12.04 -13.87
N PRO A 196 -6.91 -11.03 -14.34
CA PRO A 196 -7.99 -10.41 -13.58
C PRO A 196 -9.14 -11.35 -13.20
N PHE A 197 -9.37 -12.42 -13.98
CA PHE A 197 -10.53 -13.28 -13.81
C PHE A 197 -10.18 -14.76 -13.57
N GLY A 198 -8.90 -15.09 -13.42
CA GLY A 198 -8.45 -16.47 -13.25
C GLY A 198 -8.58 -17.37 -14.49
N LEU A 199 -9.04 -16.79 -15.61
CA LEU A 199 -9.31 -17.52 -16.87
C LEU A 199 -8.14 -17.33 -17.85
N GLU A 200 -8.03 -16.15 -18.44
CA GLU A 200 -6.99 -15.81 -19.42
C GLU A 200 -6.15 -14.63 -18.92
N ARG A 201 -4.85 -14.69 -19.24
CA ARG A 201 -3.91 -13.63 -18.91
C ARG A 201 -4.07 -12.48 -19.90
N THR A 202 -4.15 -11.28 -19.40
CA THR A 202 -4.20 -10.08 -20.20
C THR A 202 -2.80 -9.52 -20.37
N LEU A 203 -2.40 -9.29 -21.61
CA LEU A 203 -1.17 -8.61 -21.98
C LEU A 203 -1.49 -7.21 -22.48
N THR A 204 -0.83 -6.20 -21.92
CA THR A 204 -0.81 -4.84 -22.48
C THR A 204 0.63 -4.40 -22.70
N THR A 205 0.85 -3.56 -23.71
CA THR A 205 2.19 -3.07 -24.08
C THR A 205 2.22 -1.56 -24.05
N GLY A 206 3.40 -1.02 -23.80
CA GLY A 206 3.66 0.41 -23.78
C GLY A 206 5.15 0.66 -23.65
N ILE A 207 5.48 1.85 -23.16
CA ILE A 207 6.86 2.29 -22.89
C ILE A 207 7.01 2.79 -21.47
N VAL A 208 8.22 2.90 -20.99
CA VAL A 208 8.56 3.71 -19.82
C VAL A 208 8.32 5.17 -20.19
N SER A 209 7.30 5.79 -19.60
CA SER A 209 6.94 7.18 -19.89
C SER A 209 7.69 8.19 -19.01
N SER A 210 7.98 7.79 -17.76
CA SER A 210 8.75 8.60 -16.80
C SER A 210 9.35 7.72 -15.72
N LEU A 211 10.42 8.19 -15.10
CA LEU A 211 11.10 7.60 -13.94
C LEU A 211 11.10 8.62 -12.79
N ASP A 212 11.39 8.16 -11.58
CA ASP A 212 11.49 9.02 -10.38
C ASP A 212 10.20 9.75 -9.98
N ARG A 213 9.02 9.24 -10.38
CA ARG A 213 7.75 9.70 -9.84
C ARG A 213 7.59 9.22 -8.40
N SER A 214 6.84 9.99 -7.62
CA SER A 214 6.44 9.60 -6.28
C SER A 214 4.93 9.47 -6.20
N LEU A 215 4.45 8.37 -5.64
CA LEU A 215 3.05 8.10 -5.42
C LEU A 215 2.74 8.05 -3.92
N ARG A 216 1.58 8.57 -3.54
CA ARG A 216 1.11 8.45 -2.16
C ARG A 216 0.42 7.09 -1.96
N ALA A 217 1.00 6.24 -1.11
CA ALA A 217 0.37 5.01 -0.65
C ALA A 217 -0.87 5.30 0.21
N LYS A 218 -1.73 4.29 0.44
CA LYS A 218 -2.94 4.45 1.27
C LYS A 218 -2.64 4.89 2.71
N ASN A 219 -1.50 4.49 3.25
CA ASN A 219 -1.01 4.90 4.58
C ASN A 219 -0.42 6.32 4.62
N GLY A 220 -0.47 7.07 3.52
CA GLY A 220 0.02 8.45 3.40
C GLY A 220 1.51 8.58 3.05
N ARG A 221 2.26 7.48 2.98
CA ARG A 221 3.69 7.48 2.58
C ARG A 221 3.85 7.71 1.09
N MET A 222 5.01 8.25 0.72
CA MET A 222 5.39 8.41 -0.68
C MET A 222 6.23 7.22 -1.14
N ILE A 223 5.69 6.42 -2.06
CA ILE A 223 6.45 5.41 -2.79
C ILE A 223 7.30 6.16 -3.82
N LYS A 224 8.62 6.12 -3.68
CA LYS A 224 9.57 6.86 -4.53
C LYS A 224 10.07 6.01 -5.69
N GLY A 225 10.55 6.69 -6.74
CA GLY A 225 11.16 6.05 -7.90
C GLY A 225 10.20 5.22 -8.74
N ILE A 226 8.90 5.49 -8.66
CA ILE A 226 7.85 4.78 -9.39
C ILE A 226 8.07 4.87 -10.90
N ILE A 227 7.90 3.74 -11.59
CA ILE A 227 7.90 3.65 -13.04
C ILE A 227 6.54 4.09 -13.56
N GLN A 228 6.50 5.15 -14.36
CA GLN A 228 5.31 5.53 -15.12
C GLN A 228 5.35 4.89 -16.50
N THR A 229 4.21 4.35 -16.96
CA THR A 229 4.06 3.74 -18.28
C THR A 229 2.69 4.10 -18.89
N ASP A 230 2.60 4.05 -20.21
CA ASP A 230 1.35 4.14 -20.96
C ASP A 230 0.73 2.76 -21.26
N ALA A 231 1.42 1.67 -20.90
CA ALA A 231 0.80 0.34 -20.89
C ALA A 231 -0.46 0.35 -20.01
N ALA A 232 -1.59 -0.13 -20.53
CA ALA A 232 -2.85 -0.09 -19.82
C ALA A 232 -2.82 -1.01 -18.58
N ILE A 233 -2.88 -0.43 -17.39
CA ILE A 233 -3.04 -1.14 -16.11
C ILE A 233 -4.44 -0.80 -15.60
N ASN A 234 -5.31 -1.80 -15.58
CA ASN A 234 -6.68 -1.72 -15.10
C ASN A 234 -6.86 -2.58 -13.85
N PRO A 235 -7.98 -2.43 -13.09
CA PRO A 235 -8.33 -3.35 -12.03
C PRO A 235 -8.19 -4.80 -12.47
N GLY A 236 -7.51 -5.61 -11.65
CA GLY A 236 -7.15 -7.00 -11.94
C GLY A 236 -5.73 -7.20 -12.47
N ASN A 237 -5.08 -6.20 -13.08
CA ASN A 237 -3.65 -6.29 -13.44
C ASN A 237 -2.74 -5.88 -12.27
N SER A 238 -3.27 -5.24 -11.23
CA SER A 238 -2.52 -4.89 -10.01
C SER A 238 -1.90 -6.13 -9.38
N GLY A 239 -0.64 -6.02 -8.94
CA GLY A 239 0.16 -7.13 -8.43
C GLY A 239 0.80 -8.00 -9.51
N GLY A 240 0.38 -7.88 -10.78
CA GLY A 240 1.04 -8.55 -11.89
C GLY A 240 2.39 -7.92 -12.26
N PRO A 241 3.24 -8.62 -13.03
CA PRO A 241 4.55 -8.13 -13.41
C PRO A 241 4.50 -7.08 -14.52
N LEU A 242 5.35 -6.05 -14.42
CA LEU A 242 5.81 -5.23 -15.52
C LEU A 242 7.12 -5.80 -16.03
N LEU A 243 7.20 -6.13 -17.31
CA LEU A 243 8.30 -6.84 -17.94
C LEU A 243 9.02 -5.96 -18.97
N ASN A 244 10.31 -6.21 -19.16
CA ASN A 244 11.01 -5.70 -20.33
C ASN A 244 10.86 -6.65 -21.54
N SER A 245 11.39 -6.26 -22.71
CA SER A 245 11.37 -7.05 -23.95
C SER A 245 12.09 -8.40 -23.89
N ARG A 246 12.78 -8.70 -22.79
CA ARG A 246 13.45 -9.98 -22.52
C ARG A 246 12.68 -10.87 -21.54
N GLY A 247 11.45 -10.45 -21.13
CA GLY A 247 10.63 -11.18 -20.17
C GLY A 247 11.13 -11.11 -18.73
N ARG A 248 12.03 -10.18 -18.38
CA ARG A 248 12.46 -9.97 -16.99
C ARG A 248 11.57 -8.95 -16.31
N VAL A 249 11.23 -9.20 -15.06
CA VAL A 249 10.43 -8.29 -14.23
C VAL A 249 11.23 -7.03 -13.92
N ILE A 250 10.74 -5.87 -14.32
CA ILE A 250 11.31 -4.56 -14.02
C ILE A 250 10.49 -3.77 -13.00
N GLY A 251 9.25 -4.21 -12.75
CA GLY A 251 8.37 -3.63 -11.75
C GLY A 251 7.15 -4.50 -11.50
N MET A 252 6.32 -4.10 -10.54
CA MET A 252 5.03 -4.68 -10.22
C MET A 252 3.94 -3.64 -10.46
N ASN A 253 2.95 -3.99 -11.26
CA ASN A 253 1.84 -3.12 -11.64
C ASN A 253 1.05 -2.68 -10.40
N THR A 254 0.68 -1.39 -10.32
CA THR A 254 -0.17 -0.88 -9.25
C THR A 254 -1.21 0.09 -9.79
N ALA A 255 -2.47 -0.08 -9.36
CA ALA A 255 -3.62 0.73 -9.80
C ALA A 255 -4.01 1.83 -8.79
N ILE A 256 -3.14 2.17 -7.84
CA ILE A 256 -3.46 3.07 -6.70
C ILE A 256 -3.94 4.48 -7.13
N LEU A 257 -3.71 4.91 -8.37
CA LEU A 257 -3.95 6.31 -8.78
C LEU A 257 -4.98 6.54 -9.87
N SER A 258 -5.79 5.57 -10.23
CA SER A 258 -6.91 5.87 -11.10
C SER A 258 -8.06 6.49 -10.30
N GLN A 259 -8.14 7.81 -10.24
CA GLN A 259 -9.31 8.52 -9.66
C GLN A 259 -10.63 8.21 -10.40
N VAL A 260 -10.55 7.54 -11.55
CA VAL A 260 -11.69 7.23 -12.42
C VAL A 260 -11.85 5.71 -12.62
N GLY A 261 -11.03 4.88 -11.94
CA GLY A 261 -11.13 3.41 -12.06
C GLY A 261 -10.66 2.82 -13.40
N GLN A 262 -10.16 3.64 -14.33
CA GLN A 262 -9.66 3.20 -15.64
C GLN A 262 -8.35 3.90 -16.00
N SER A 263 -7.48 3.21 -16.76
CA SER A 263 -6.24 3.79 -17.27
C SER A 263 -6.55 4.85 -18.35
N ALA A 264 -6.19 6.10 -18.06
CA ALA A 264 -6.24 7.21 -19.04
C ALA A 264 -4.91 7.38 -19.79
N GLY A 265 -4.13 6.31 -19.99
CA GLY A 265 -2.79 6.37 -20.59
C GLY A 265 -1.68 6.75 -19.59
N ILE A 266 -1.98 6.78 -18.30
CA ILE A 266 -1.02 6.99 -17.22
C ILE A 266 -1.18 5.83 -16.22
N SER A 267 -0.20 4.96 -16.18
CA SER A 267 -0.15 3.79 -15.33
C SER A 267 1.17 3.75 -14.56
N PHE A 268 1.21 3.00 -13.47
CA PHE A 268 2.35 2.99 -12.56
C PHE A 268 2.76 1.58 -12.16
N ALA A 269 4.06 1.41 -11.87
CA ALA A 269 4.58 0.17 -11.32
C ALA A 269 5.64 0.45 -10.24
N VAL A 270 5.62 -0.36 -9.18
CA VAL A 270 6.65 -0.34 -8.13
C VAL A 270 7.93 -0.96 -8.70
N PRO A 271 9.08 -0.28 -8.62
CA PRO A 271 10.33 -0.77 -9.22
C PRO A 271 10.80 -2.08 -8.61
N ILE A 272 11.27 -3.01 -9.43
CA ILE A 272 11.71 -4.33 -8.94
C ILE A 272 12.87 -4.25 -7.96
N ASN A 273 13.80 -3.30 -8.10
CA ASN A 273 14.92 -3.16 -7.18
C ASN A 273 14.47 -2.74 -5.77
N ALA A 274 13.40 -1.95 -5.65
CA ALA A 274 12.79 -1.65 -4.36
C ALA A 274 12.19 -2.91 -3.73
N ILE A 275 11.47 -3.71 -4.53
CA ILE A 275 10.86 -4.98 -4.10
C ILE A 275 11.93 -5.99 -3.68
N GLN A 276 12.99 -6.17 -4.46
CA GLN A 276 14.06 -7.14 -4.17
C GLN A 276 14.74 -6.92 -2.82
N ARG A 277 14.85 -5.65 -2.37
CA ARG A 277 15.44 -5.32 -1.06
C ARG A 277 14.60 -5.82 0.11
N ILE A 278 13.30 -5.95 -0.07
CA ILE A 278 12.35 -6.25 1.00
C ILE A 278 11.80 -7.69 0.93
N ILE A 279 11.95 -8.43 -0.18
CA ILE A 279 11.46 -9.81 -0.32
C ILE A 279 11.96 -10.70 0.82
N LYS A 280 13.28 -10.70 1.06
CA LYS A 280 13.87 -11.55 2.11
C LYS A 280 13.35 -11.21 3.51
N PRO A 281 13.36 -9.95 3.98
CA PRO A 281 12.72 -9.58 5.24
C PRO A 281 11.25 -9.99 5.33
N LEU A 282 10.47 -9.83 4.26
CA LEU A 282 9.06 -10.22 4.25
C LEU A 282 8.88 -11.73 4.41
N ILE A 283 9.72 -12.55 3.77
CA ILE A 283 9.65 -14.01 3.88
C ILE A 283 10.09 -14.48 5.27
N GLU A 284 11.18 -13.92 5.82
CA GLU A 284 11.79 -14.39 7.06
C GLU A 284 11.12 -13.83 8.31
N HIS A 285 10.65 -12.57 8.27
CA HIS A 285 10.16 -11.85 9.45
C HIS A 285 8.70 -11.40 9.34
N GLY A 286 8.07 -11.57 8.19
CA GLY A 286 6.70 -11.12 7.93
C GLY A 286 6.55 -9.62 7.72
N ARG A 287 7.61 -8.84 7.89
CA ARG A 287 7.62 -7.38 7.77
C ARG A 287 8.99 -6.84 7.44
N VAL A 288 9.04 -5.62 6.99
CA VAL A 288 10.30 -4.86 6.86
C VAL A 288 10.55 -4.12 8.17
N ILE A 289 11.63 -4.46 8.84
CA ILE A 289 12.05 -3.76 10.06
C ILE A 289 12.67 -2.43 9.65
N ARG A 290 12.07 -1.32 10.10
CA ARG A 290 12.56 0.03 9.86
C ARG A 290 12.82 0.74 11.18
N ALA A 291 13.72 1.71 11.15
CA ALA A 291 13.86 2.63 12.26
C ALA A 291 12.58 3.45 12.42
N ASP A 292 12.17 3.70 13.66
CA ASP A 292 10.97 4.44 13.99
C ASP A 292 11.26 5.45 15.09
N LEU A 293 10.77 6.67 14.88
CA LEU A 293 10.86 7.75 15.87
C LEU A 293 9.78 7.63 16.96
N GLY A 294 8.72 6.83 16.71
CA GLY A 294 7.59 6.71 17.64
C GLY A 294 6.61 7.89 17.60
N VAL A 295 6.60 8.68 16.52
CA VAL A 295 5.64 9.76 16.28
C VAL A 295 4.47 9.25 15.46
N THR A 296 3.26 9.24 16.04
CA THR A 296 2.08 8.64 15.41
C THR A 296 1.32 9.59 14.48
N ARG A 297 1.32 10.88 14.81
CA ARG A 297 0.62 11.92 14.05
C ARG A 297 1.34 13.25 14.12
N VAL A 298 1.36 13.95 13.00
CA VAL A 298 1.89 15.31 12.89
C VAL A 298 0.93 16.21 12.13
N TYR A 299 1.06 17.52 12.34
CA TYR A 299 0.42 18.53 11.51
C TYR A 299 1.51 19.32 10.78
N THR A 300 1.46 19.34 9.46
CA THR A 300 2.44 20.06 8.63
C THR A 300 2.18 21.56 8.69
N THR A 301 3.21 22.31 9.06
CA THR A 301 3.22 23.78 9.06
C THR A 301 4.23 24.30 8.03
N SER A 302 4.27 25.62 7.80
CA SER A 302 5.29 26.23 6.93
C SER A 302 6.71 26.15 7.51
N ARG A 303 6.88 25.83 8.80
CA ARG A 303 8.17 25.81 9.49
C ARG A 303 8.65 24.41 9.87
N GLY A 304 7.79 23.40 9.84
CA GLY A 304 8.09 22.04 10.25
C GLY A 304 6.84 21.25 10.62
N LEU A 305 6.99 20.19 11.39
CA LEU A 305 5.93 19.25 11.77
C LEU A 305 5.58 19.40 13.25
N LEU A 306 4.37 19.87 13.54
CA LEU A 306 3.82 19.93 14.90
C LEU A 306 3.45 18.51 15.35
N VAL A 307 3.98 18.06 16.48
CA VAL A 307 3.74 16.72 17.02
C VAL A 307 2.33 16.64 17.61
N LEU A 308 1.45 15.84 17.01
CA LEU A 308 0.08 15.64 17.50
C LEU A 308 -0.06 14.37 18.36
N GLY A 309 0.86 13.42 18.25
CA GLY A 309 0.84 12.19 19.04
C GLY A 309 2.15 11.43 18.94
N VAL A 310 2.49 10.77 20.03
CA VAL A 310 3.63 9.83 20.15
C VAL A 310 3.13 8.50 20.67
N ILE A 311 3.93 7.45 20.48
CA ILE A 311 3.69 6.12 21.09
C ILE A 311 4.09 6.22 22.56
N GLU A 312 3.18 5.91 23.48
CA GLU A 312 3.46 5.87 24.94
C GLU A 312 4.56 4.84 25.22
N GLY A 313 5.62 5.25 25.92
CA GLY A 313 6.81 4.44 26.16
C GLY A 313 7.67 4.20 24.90
N GLY A 314 7.32 4.81 23.77
CA GLY A 314 8.10 4.73 22.53
C GLY A 314 9.31 5.68 22.51
N PRO A 315 10.12 5.64 21.43
CA PRO A 315 11.34 6.43 21.31
C PRO A 315 11.17 7.93 21.56
N ALA A 316 10.20 8.55 20.90
CA ALA A 316 9.90 9.98 21.04
C ALA A 316 9.48 10.35 22.47
N ASP A 317 8.61 9.51 23.07
CA ASP A 317 8.12 9.72 24.43
C ASP A 317 9.26 9.59 25.47
N GLN A 318 10.08 8.53 25.34
CA GLN A 318 11.25 8.31 26.21
C GLN A 318 12.30 9.43 26.09
N ALA A 319 12.45 10.00 24.91
CA ALA A 319 13.32 11.15 24.67
C ALA A 319 12.71 12.49 25.13
N GLY A 320 11.43 12.50 25.53
CA GLY A 320 10.75 13.68 26.03
C GLY A 320 10.24 14.62 24.94
N LEU A 321 9.94 14.13 23.74
CA LEU A 321 9.17 14.88 22.75
C LEU A 321 7.75 15.10 23.25
N GLN A 322 7.26 16.33 23.12
CA GLN A 322 5.95 16.72 23.65
C GLN A 322 4.89 16.77 22.56
N PRO A 323 3.88 15.87 22.61
CA PRO A 323 2.72 15.98 21.73
C PRO A 323 1.77 17.07 22.21
N ILE A 324 0.88 17.51 21.30
CA ILE A 324 -0.15 18.51 21.60
C ILE A 324 -1.01 18.07 22.80
N GLN A 325 -1.18 18.97 23.73
CA GLN A 325 -1.99 18.74 24.93
C GLN A 325 -3.30 19.51 24.84
N SER A 326 -4.31 19.02 25.57
CA SER A 326 -5.54 19.77 25.75
C SER A 326 -5.50 20.57 27.03
N ARG A 327 -5.77 21.87 26.93
CA ARG A 327 -5.96 22.75 28.11
C ARG A 327 -7.42 23.10 28.30
N VAL A 328 -7.80 23.28 29.57
CA VAL A 328 -9.15 23.73 29.92
C VAL A 328 -9.12 25.24 30.03
N PHE A 329 -9.88 25.90 29.19
CA PHE A 329 -10.06 27.34 29.18
C PHE A 329 -11.40 27.68 29.86
N ARG A 330 -11.39 28.71 30.71
CA ARG A 330 -12.63 29.23 31.33
C ARG A 330 -13.17 30.37 30.49
N TYR A 331 -14.36 30.16 29.92
CA TYR A 331 -15.07 31.20 29.19
C TYR A 331 -16.34 31.57 29.98
N GLY A 332 -16.24 32.61 30.84
CA GLY A 332 -17.29 32.93 31.81
C GLY A 332 -17.47 31.78 32.83
N GLN A 333 -18.68 31.20 32.89
CA GLN A 333 -18.99 30.04 33.73
C GLN A 333 -18.78 28.68 33.04
N ARG A 334 -18.40 28.67 31.78
CA ARG A 334 -18.20 27.42 31.01
C ARG A 334 -16.71 27.06 30.97
N LEU A 335 -16.43 25.78 31.19
CA LEU A 335 -15.10 25.19 30.99
C LEU A 335 -15.09 24.55 29.57
N ILE A 336 -14.21 25.05 28.71
CA ILE A 336 -14.05 24.54 27.34
C ILE A 336 -12.66 23.88 27.27
N ARG A 337 -12.64 22.60 26.87
CA ARG A 337 -11.40 21.88 26.61
C ARG A 337 -10.97 22.12 25.16
N ARG A 338 -9.80 22.68 24.92
CA ARG A 338 -9.23 22.92 23.59
C ARG A 338 -7.81 22.38 23.52
N LEU A 339 -7.42 21.95 22.30
CA LEU A 339 -6.03 21.62 22.00
C LEU A 339 -5.20 22.92 22.06
N ASP A 340 -4.04 22.83 22.69
CA ASP A 340 -3.09 23.93 22.84
C ASP A 340 -1.86 23.67 21.92
N PRO A 341 -1.80 24.30 20.74
CA PRO A 341 -0.67 24.11 19.82
C PRO A 341 0.68 24.54 20.39
N GLU A 342 0.70 25.47 21.37
CA GLU A 342 1.92 25.94 22.01
C GLU A 342 2.52 24.89 22.96
N SER A 343 1.72 23.89 23.37
CA SER A 343 2.20 22.80 24.21
C SER A 343 2.95 21.71 23.45
N ALA A 344 2.94 21.75 22.13
CA ALA A 344 3.52 20.71 21.27
C ALA A 344 4.87 21.14 20.69
N ASP A 345 5.78 20.18 20.57
CA ASP A 345 7.02 20.38 19.82
C ASP A 345 6.76 20.54 18.34
N LEU A 346 7.50 21.45 17.71
CA LEU A 346 7.57 21.61 16.28
C LEU A 346 8.91 21.03 15.79
N ILE A 347 8.90 19.83 15.20
CA ILE A 347 10.09 19.22 14.59
C ILE A 347 10.48 20.03 13.36
N VAL A 348 11.71 20.52 13.30
CA VAL A 348 12.22 21.33 12.20
C VAL A 348 13.36 20.67 11.44
N SER A 349 14.14 19.78 12.07
CA SER A 349 15.20 19.01 11.42
C SER A 349 15.49 17.70 12.16
N ILE A 350 16.08 16.73 11.43
CA ILE A 350 16.70 15.52 11.98
C ILE A 350 18.13 15.49 11.44
N GLU A 351 19.13 15.27 12.30
CA GLU A 351 20.57 15.30 11.95
C GLU A 351 20.94 16.55 11.13
N GLY A 352 20.35 17.70 11.47
CA GLY A 352 20.55 18.97 10.77
C GLY A 352 19.86 19.09 9.41
N LYS A 353 19.23 18.03 8.90
CA LYS A 353 18.47 18.05 7.63
C LYS A 353 17.05 18.56 7.88
N PRO A 354 16.60 19.60 7.17
CA PRO A 354 15.27 20.18 7.35
C PRO A 354 14.16 19.17 7.09
N VAL A 355 13.16 19.13 7.98
CA VAL A 355 11.95 18.30 7.83
C VAL A 355 10.75 19.21 7.61
N ARG A 356 10.14 19.15 6.44
CA ARG A 356 9.00 20.00 6.03
C ARG A 356 7.72 19.22 5.78
N SER A 357 7.83 17.89 5.63
CA SER A 357 6.71 16.98 5.41
C SER A 357 6.88 15.71 6.23
N PHE A 358 5.78 14.98 6.44
CA PHE A 358 5.84 13.68 7.09
C PHE A 358 6.73 12.68 6.32
N ASP A 359 6.77 12.80 4.99
CA ASP A 359 7.64 11.97 4.15
C ASP A 359 9.13 12.30 4.35
N ASP A 360 9.50 13.58 4.56
CA ASP A 360 10.88 13.94 4.90
C ASP A 360 11.30 13.32 6.23
N LEU A 361 10.43 13.42 7.24
CA LEU A 361 10.65 12.82 8.56
C LEU A 361 10.89 11.32 8.45
N LEU A 362 9.99 10.59 7.76
CA LEU A 362 10.12 9.15 7.59
C LEU A 362 11.37 8.78 6.78
N THR A 363 11.66 9.53 5.71
CA THR A 363 12.84 9.30 4.86
C THR A 363 14.12 9.42 5.65
N GLU A 364 14.22 10.46 6.50
CA GLU A 364 15.42 10.65 7.29
C GLU A 364 15.54 9.60 8.40
N VAL A 365 14.47 9.33 9.14
CA VAL A 365 14.46 8.29 10.19
C VAL A 365 14.83 6.92 9.62
N GLU A 366 14.29 6.54 8.47
CA GLU A 366 14.54 5.23 7.86
C GLU A 366 15.90 5.11 7.15
N SER A 367 16.63 6.23 7.01
CA SER A 367 18.02 6.18 6.58
C SER A 367 18.96 5.66 7.67
N HIS A 368 18.48 5.57 8.91
CA HIS A 368 19.20 5.07 10.09
C HIS A 368 18.78 3.64 10.45
N ALA A 369 19.56 3.00 11.32
CA ALA A 369 19.24 1.67 11.84
C ALA A 369 18.40 1.77 13.13
N PRO A 370 17.54 0.77 13.43
CA PRO A 370 16.94 0.66 14.75
C PRO A 370 18.01 0.59 15.85
N GLY A 371 17.81 1.33 16.95
CA GLY A 371 18.78 1.47 18.04
C GLY A 371 19.80 2.58 17.85
N GLU A 372 19.88 3.20 16.68
CA GLU A 372 20.74 4.35 16.44
C GLU A 372 20.18 5.60 17.14
N VAL A 373 21.08 6.46 17.64
CA VAL A 373 20.71 7.72 18.26
C VAL A 373 20.77 8.82 17.22
N VAL A 374 19.67 9.55 17.05
CA VAL A 374 19.57 10.68 16.12
C VAL A 374 19.24 11.96 16.89
N THR A 375 19.70 13.09 16.37
CA THR A 375 19.40 14.41 16.90
C THR A 375 18.15 14.97 16.22
N VAL A 376 17.07 15.16 16.99
CA VAL A 376 15.85 15.82 16.54
C VAL A 376 15.84 17.25 17.03
N THR A 377 15.91 18.23 16.11
CA THR A 377 15.78 19.64 16.47
C THR A 377 14.32 20.03 16.48
N VAL A 378 13.86 20.53 17.62
CA VAL A 378 12.48 21.01 17.81
C VAL A 378 12.45 22.49 18.19
N ILE A 379 11.31 23.15 17.94
CA ILE A 379 10.98 24.44 18.54
C ILE A 379 9.97 24.15 19.66
N ARG A 380 10.37 24.44 20.89
CA ARG A 380 9.57 24.35 22.13
C ARG A 380 9.56 25.70 22.82
N ASP A 381 8.39 26.23 23.14
CA ASP A 381 8.22 27.55 23.77
C ASP A 381 8.96 28.67 22.99
N GLY A 382 8.99 28.57 21.69
CA GLY A 382 9.65 29.53 20.79
C GLY A 382 11.19 29.41 20.71
N GLN A 383 11.81 28.47 21.41
CA GLN A 383 13.25 28.22 21.44
C GLN A 383 13.60 26.94 20.69
N SER A 384 14.73 26.95 19.98
CA SER A 384 15.27 25.75 19.33
C SER A 384 15.98 24.87 20.37
N GLN A 385 15.65 23.57 20.38
CA GLN A 385 16.26 22.58 21.27
C GLN A 385 16.61 21.33 20.46
N ASP A 386 17.75 20.73 20.76
CA ASP A 386 18.17 19.45 20.21
C ASP A 386 17.85 18.33 21.20
N ILE A 387 17.13 17.32 20.74
CA ILE A 387 16.72 16.17 21.54
C ILE A 387 17.35 14.93 20.91
N ALA A 388 18.17 14.21 21.70
CA ALA A 388 18.72 12.92 21.28
C ALA A 388 17.67 11.83 21.45
N VAL A 389 17.31 11.15 20.35
CA VAL A 389 16.32 10.08 20.34
C VAL A 389 16.96 8.78 19.89
N THR A 390 16.88 7.74 20.72
CA THR A 390 17.24 6.38 20.30
C THR A 390 16.09 5.80 19.48
N LEU A 391 16.34 5.53 18.20
CA LEU A 391 15.32 5.04 17.28
C LEU A 391 14.87 3.63 17.67
N GLY A 392 13.55 3.42 17.66
CA GLY A 392 12.93 2.11 17.82
C GLY A 392 12.90 1.35 16.51
N GLN A 393 12.08 0.29 16.50
CA GLN A 393 11.77 -0.46 15.29
C GLN A 393 10.26 -0.53 15.06
N SER A 394 9.81 -0.35 13.82
CA SER A 394 8.41 -0.52 13.42
C SER A 394 8.13 -1.96 12.98
#